data_a75084b974cf11e84d577400252eeb61
#
_entry.id   a75084b974cf11e84d577400252eeb61
#
_cell.length_a   1.000
_cell.length_b   1.000
_cell.length_c   1.000
_cell.angle_alpha   90.00
_cell.angle_beta   90.00
_cell.angle_gamma   90.00
#
_symmetry.space_group_name_H-M   'P 1'
#
loop_
_entity.id
_entity.type
_entity.pdbx_description
1 polymer ?
#
loop_
_entity_poly.entity_id
_entity_poly.type
_entity_poly.pdbx_seq_one_letter_code
_entity_poly.pdbx_strand_id
1 'polypeptide(L)'
;MKKQLEEKGVTVDKDHPMIIYVPCGVGGAPGGVCYGFKRLFKDDVHIFFCEPTLFPSVLLGMASDRFNEVNVSDFGLTGMSAADGLACASPSGLVTRICRNLLSGDFTVRDAVLFDYMRMLKETEDIFIEPSSCAAFIGPLTINKYEQGKAYLEKHGLTPEKLANATQVCWATGGRLVPDEIWEKYMNTYME
;
A
#
# COMPACT_ATOMS: atom_id res chain seq x y z
N MET A 1 6.64 7.27 14.35
CA MET A 1 6.20 8.19 13.28
C MET A 1 5.77 9.56 13.82
N LYS A 2 4.75 9.73 14.71
CA LYS A 2 4.34 11.07 15.20
C LYS A 2 5.52 11.92 15.67
N LYS A 3 6.33 11.40 16.59
CA LYS A 3 7.55 12.08 17.08
C LYS A 3 8.53 12.43 15.95
N GLN A 4 8.70 11.54 14.96
CA GLN A 4 9.57 11.80 13.80
C GLN A 4 9.03 12.91 12.89
N LEU A 5 7.70 13.01 12.74
CA LEU A 5 7.06 14.11 12.00
C LEU A 5 7.28 15.44 12.73
N GLU A 6 7.07 15.46 14.04
CA GLU A 6 7.32 16.63 14.89
C GLU A 6 8.79 17.08 14.83
N GLU A 7 9.74 16.14 14.93
CA GLU A 7 11.19 16.41 14.83
C GLU A 7 11.60 16.95 13.45
N LYS A 8 10.88 16.56 12.40
CA LYS A 8 11.11 17.03 11.02
C LYS A 8 10.30 18.28 10.67
N GLY A 9 9.50 18.82 11.58
CA GLY A 9 8.62 19.96 11.34
C GLY A 9 7.51 19.68 10.32
N VAL A 10 7.13 18.42 10.15
CA VAL A 10 6.05 18.03 9.22
C VAL A 10 4.70 18.25 9.88
N THR A 11 3.91 19.15 9.33
CA THR A 11 2.54 19.41 9.74
C THR A 11 1.59 18.45 9.04
N VAL A 12 0.60 17.92 9.78
CA VAL A 12 -0.50 17.12 9.23
C VAL A 12 -1.81 17.75 9.68
N ASP A 13 -2.51 18.33 8.75
CA ASP A 13 -3.81 18.98 8.92
C ASP A 13 -4.62 18.95 7.60
N LYS A 14 -5.80 19.59 7.60
CA LYS A 14 -6.70 19.63 6.44
C LYS A 14 -6.11 20.26 5.18
N ASP A 15 -5.08 21.12 5.31
CA ASP A 15 -4.44 21.83 4.19
C ASP A 15 -3.06 21.22 3.83
N HIS A 16 -2.53 20.38 4.73
CA HIS A 16 -1.30 19.57 4.58
C HIS A 16 -1.62 18.11 4.90
N PRO A 17 -2.45 17.43 4.10
CA PRO A 17 -2.88 16.06 4.39
C PRO A 17 -1.71 15.08 4.30
N MET A 18 -1.82 13.97 5.03
CA MET A 18 -0.89 12.86 4.88
C MET A 18 -1.56 11.73 4.12
N ILE A 19 -0.86 11.20 3.11
CA ILE A 19 -1.33 10.05 2.33
C ILE A 19 -0.34 8.91 2.52
N ILE A 20 -0.81 7.77 3.03
CA ILE A 20 0.02 6.63 3.37
C ILE A 20 -0.39 5.43 2.51
N TYR A 21 0.59 4.81 1.88
CA TYR A 21 0.44 3.59 1.10
C TYR A 21 1.17 2.46 1.81
N VAL A 22 0.46 1.38 2.13
CA VAL A 22 0.98 0.29 2.96
C VAL A 22 0.82 -1.05 2.24
N PRO A 23 1.90 -1.78 1.99
CA PRO A 23 1.82 -3.15 1.47
C PRO A 23 0.96 -4.01 2.40
N CYS A 24 0.04 -4.78 1.83
CA CYS A 24 -0.92 -5.55 2.58
C CYS A 24 -0.97 -7.01 2.11
N GLY A 25 -0.69 -7.93 3.03
CA GLY A 25 -0.99 -9.36 2.89
C GLY A 25 -2.22 -9.72 3.71
N VAL A 26 -2.06 -10.47 4.82
CA VAL A 26 -3.18 -10.82 5.71
C VAL A 26 -3.82 -9.62 6.41
N GLY A 27 -3.12 -8.50 6.49
CA GLY A 27 -3.63 -7.22 6.99
C GLY A 27 -3.14 -6.79 8.38
N GLY A 28 -2.43 -7.62 9.14
CA GLY A 28 -2.06 -7.31 10.53
C GLY A 28 -1.28 -6.00 10.69
N ALA A 29 -0.14 -5.88 10.05
CA ALA A 29 0.69 -4.67 10.10
C ALA A 29 -0.03 -3.45 9.47
N PRO A 30 -0.56 -3.53 8.22
CA PRO A 30 -1.26 -2.40 7.62
C PRO A 30 -2.51 -1.97 8.40
N GLY A 31 -3.26 -2.90 8.99
CA GLY A 31 -4.41 -2.59 9.84
C GLY A 31 -4.01 -1.82 11.10
N GLY A 32 -2.90 -2.20 11.72
CA GLY A 32 -2.33 -1.48 12.87
C GLY A 32 -1.89 -0.06 12.50
N VAL A 33 -1.23 0.10 11.34
CA VAL A 33 -0.86 1.41 10.78
C VAL A 33 -2.11 2.25 10.53
N CYS A 34 -3.10 1.70 9.84
CA CYS A 34 -4.35 2.38 9.53
C CYS A 34 -5.05 2.87 10.80
N TYR A 35 -5.30 1.98 11.75
CA TYR A 35 -5.97 2.33 12.99
C TYR A 35 -5.20 3.39 13.79
N GLY A 36 -3.88 3.22 13.93
CA GLY A 36 -3.03 4.12 14.69
C GLY A 36 -3.00 5.54 14.12
N PHE A 37 -2.83 5.69 12.80
CA PHE A 37 -2.82 6.99 12.16
C PHE A 37 -4.19 7.66 12.14
N LYS A 38 -5.27 6.93 11.85
CA LYS A 38 -6.63 7.46 11.93
C LYS A 38 -6.99 7.93 13.34
N ARG A 39 -6.51 7.24 14.38
CA ARG A 39 -6.70 7.67 15.76
C ARG A 39 -5.98 8.98 16.08
N LEU A 40 -4.79 9.22 15.49
CA LEU A 40 -3.96 10.39 15.73
C LEU A 40 -4.38 11.61 14.90
N PHE A 41 -4.65 11.41 13.62
CA PHE A 41 -4.82 12.49 12.64
C PHE A 41 -6.21 12.51 12.01
N LYS A 42 -7.09 11.59 12.38
CA LYS A 42 -8.49 11.52 11.94
C LYS A 42 -8.62 11.59 10.39
N ASP A 43 -9.32 12.61 9.89
CA ASP A 43 -9.61 12.78 8.47
C ASP A 43 -8.48 13.49 7.70
N ASP A 44 -7.47 14.03 8.40
CA ASP A 44 -6.30 14.64 7.80
C ASP A 44 -5.28 13.60 7.29
N VAL A 45 -5.54 12.29 7.54
CA VAL A 45 -4.75 11.20 6.99
C VAL A 45 -5.59 10.31 6.09
N HIS A 46 -5.05 9.98 4.92
CA HIS A 46 -5.63 9.07 3.95
C HIS A 46 -4.74 7.84 3.82
N ILE A 47 -5.31 6.65 3.98
CA ILE A 47 -4.54 5.41 4.03
C ILE A 47 -5.06 4.45 2.97
N PHE A 48 -4.15 3.97 2.14
CA PHE A 48 -4.41 3.00 1.10
C PHE A 48 -3.63 1.72 1.36
N PHE A 49 -4.26 0.58 1.20
CA PHE A 49 -3.57 -0.69 1.15
C PHE A 49 -3.10 -0.96 -0.28
N CYS A 50 -2.06 -1.77 -0.40
CA CYS A 50 -1.49 -2.16 -1.69
C CYS A 50 -1.27 -3.67 -1.67
N GLU A 51 -2.05 -4.41 -2.47
CA GLU A 51 -2.08 -5.86 -2.52
C GLU A 51 -1.61 -6.38 -3.89
N PRO A 52 -1.01 -7.58 -3.98
CA PRO A 52 -0.74 -8.20 -5.27
C PRO A 52 -2.03 -8.48 -6.04
N THR A 53 -2.05 -8.29 -7.35
CA THR A 53 -3.24 -8.50 -8.19
C THR A 53 -3.79 -9.94 -8.08
N LEU A 54 -2.95 -10.93 -7.80
CA LEU A 54 -3.37 -12.32 -7.61
C LEU A 54 -3.82 -12.65 -6.18
N PHE A 55 -3.51 -11.79 -5.20
CA PHE A 55 -3.83 -12.00 -3.79
C PHE A 55 -4.44 -10.76 -3.12
N PRO A 56 -5.48 -10.12 -3.70
CA PRO A 56 -6.12 -8.95 -3.11
C PRO A 56 -7.16 -9.38 -2.05
N SER A 57 -6.73 -10.15 -1.05
CA SER A 57 -7.64 -10.83 -0.13
C SER A 57 -8.42 -9.87 0.77
N VAL A 58 -7.78 -8.78 1.23
CA VAL A 58 -8.42 -7.77 2.07
C VAL A 58 -9.44 -6.97 1.25
N LEU A 59 -9.07 -6.56 0.03
CA LEU A 59 -9.99 -5.92 -0.91
C LEU A 59 -11.23 -6.77 -1.16
N LEU A 60 -11.05 -8.05 -1.53
CA LEU A 60 -12.16 -8.99 -1.80
C LEU A 60 -13.02 -9.22 -0.57
N GLY A 61 -12.42 -9.38 0.60
CA GLY A 61 -13.12 -9.56 1.86
C GLY A 61 -14.01 -8.37 2.22
N MET A 62 -13.51 -7.14 2.04
CA MET A 62 -14.27 -5.92 2.32
C MET A 62 -15.31 -5.62 1.25
N ALA A 63 -14.98 -5.77 -0.04
CA ALA A 63 -15.88 -5.47 -1.15
C ALA A 63 -17.07 -6.43 -1.22
N SER A 64 -16.88 -7.70 -0.83
CA SER A 64 -17.97 -8.70 -0.80
C SER A 64 -18.76 -8.74 0.50
N ASP A 65 -18.39 -7.98 1.52
CA ASP A 65 -18.92 -8.05 2.90
C ASP A 65 -18.74 -9.42 3.59
N ARG A 66 -17.92 -10.30 3.01
CA ARG A 66 -17.65 -11.65 3.55
C ARG A 66 -16.44 -11.66 4.50
N PHE A 67 -15.66 -10.59 4.54
CA PHE A 67 -14.50 -10.41 5.41
C PHE A 67 -13.49 -11.56 5.32
N ASN A 68 -13.29 -12.32 6.40
CA ASN A 68 -12.39 -13.48 6.43
C ASN A 68 -13.01 -14.78 5.87
N GLU A 69 -14.23 -14.73 5.40
CA GLU A 69 -14.92 -15.87 4.79
C GLU A 69 -14.67 -15.96 3.26
N VAL A 70 -13.68 -15.21 2.77
CA VAL A 70 -13.24 -15.26 1.38
C VAL A 70 -11.90 -15.95 1.26
N ASN A 71 -11.73 -16.64 0.14
CA ASN A 71 -10.44 -17.05 -0.38
C ASN A 71 -10.28 -16.47 -1.79
N VAL A 72 -9.09 -16.08 -2.20
CA VAL A 72 -8.87 -15.50 -3.55
C VAL A 72 -9.27 -16.48 -4.64
N SER A 73 -9.17 -17.77 -4.40
CA SER A 73 -9.65 -18.82 -5.33
C SER A 73 -11.17 -18.82 -5.53
N ASP A 74 -11.97 -18.29 -4.61
CA ASP A 74 -13.43 -18.14 -4.78
C ASP A 74 -13.75 -17.19 -5.94
N PHE A 75 -12.78 -16.33 -6.30
CA PHE A 75 -12.89 -15.35 -7.37
C PHE A 75 -12.08 -15.75 -8.61
N GLY A 76 -11.64 -17.01 -8.68
CA GLY A 76 -10.86 -17.55 -9.81
C GLY A 76 -9.40 -17.08 -9.85
N LEU A 77 -8.89 -16.45 -8.79
CA LEU A 77 -7.51 -16.04 -8.70
C LEU A 77 -6.65 -17.21 -8.22
N THR A 78 -5.67 -17.59 -9.03
CA THR A 78 -4.74 -18.70 -8.75
C THR A 78 -3.35 -18.32 -9.23
N GLY A 79 -2.34 -19.00 -8.71
CA GLY A 79 -0.96 -18.79 -9.13
C GLY A 79 -0.02 -18.44 -7.97
N MET A 80 1.08 -17.82 -8.30
CA MET A 80 2.09 -17.34 -7.35
C MET A 80 2.36 -15.86 -7.62
N SER A 81 2.77 -15.14 -6.59
CA SER A 81 3.20 -13.75 -6.71
C SER A 81 4.65 -13.60 -6.27
N ALA A 82 5.39 -12.74 -6.94
CA ALA A 82 6.73 -12.33 -6.52
C ALA A 82 6.72 -11.53 -5.21
N ALA A 83 5.56 -10.97 -4.83
CA ALA A 83 5.32 -10.39 -3.52
C ALA A 83 4.91 -11.49 -2.52
N ASP A 84 5.77 -12.45 -2.28
CA ASP A 84 5.50 -13.63 -1.44
C ASP A 84 5.07 -13.27 -0.01
N GLY A 85 5.66 -12.22 0.57
CA GLY A 85 5.27 -11.66 1.86
C GLY A 85 3.86 -11.07 1.91
N LEU A 86 3.22 -10.86 0.76
CA LEU A 86 1.84 -10.35 0.63
C LEU A 86 0.86 -11.39 0.09
N ALA A 87 1.34 -12.54 -0.38
CA ALA A 87 0.54 -13.56 -1.04
C ALA A 87 -0.35 -14.36 -0.06
N CYS A 88 -1.33 -13.67 0.54
CA CYS A 88 -2.25 -14.26 1.52
C CYS A 88 -3.60 -14.55 0.87
N ALA A 89 -4.00 -15.82 0.85
CA ALA A 89 -5.23 -16.26 0.19
C ALA A 89 -6.52 -15.77 0.87
N SER A 90 -6.47 -15.52 2.17
CA SER A 90 -7.61 -15.02 2.96
C SER A 90 -7.15 -13.93 3.93
N PRO A 91 -7.97 -12.90 4.19
CA PRO A 91 -7.59 -11.79 5.04
C PRO A 91 -7.88 -12.04 6.52
N SER A 92 -7.33 -11.19 7.39
CA SER A 92 -7.71 -11.13 8.80
C SER A 92 -9.12 -10.57 8.96
N GLY A 93 -10.00 -11.33 9.60
CA GLY A 93 -11.36 -10.87 9.90
C GLY A 93 -11.42 -9.70 10.87
N LEU A 94 -10.46 -9.58 11.78
CA LEU A 94 -10.34 -8.42 12.66
C LEU A 94 -10.02 -7.15 11.86
N VAL A 95 -9.02 -7.26 10.98
CA VAL A 95 -8.53 -6.11 10.19
C VAL A 95 -9.59 -5.63 9.20
N THR A 96 -10.20 -6.54 8.45
CA THR A 96 -11.23 -6.19 7.47
C THR A 96 -12.42 -5.48 8.11
N ARG A 97 -12.87 -5.93 9.29
CA ARG A 97 -13.99 -5.28 10.01
C ARG A 97 -13.61 -3.92 10.58
N ILE A 98 -12.41 -3.77 11.16
CA ILE A 98 -11.96 -2.48 11.72
C ILE A 98 -11.67 -1.49 10.60
N CYS A 99 -10.95 -1.90 9.56
CA CYS A 99 -10.49 -1.01 8.51
C CYS A 99 -11.58 -0.63 7.50
N ARG A 100 -12.69 -1.36 7.42
CA ARG A 100 -13.79 -1.09 6.47
C ARG A 100 -14.21 0.38 6.38
N ASN A 101 -14.30 1.06 7.53
CA ASN A 101 -14.73 2.45 7.61
C ASN A 101 -13.56 3.44 7.82
N LEU A 102 -12.34 2.96 7.90
CA LEU A 102 -11.16 3.77 8.15
C LEU A 102 -10.26 3.88 6.91
N LEU A 103 -10.26 2.84 6.08
CA LEU A 103 -9.41 2.76 4.90
C LEU A 103 -9.93 3.69 3.80
N SER A 104 -9.02 4.37 3.15
CA SER A 104 -9.30 5.28 2.03
C SER A 104 -9.54 4.55 0.72
N GLY A 105 -8.90 3.42 0.53
CA GLY A 105 -9.02 2.58 -0.64
C GLY A 105 -7.96 1.48 -0.66
N ASP A 106 -7.95 0.72 -1.74
CA ASP A 106 -7.02 -0.36 -1.96
C ASP A 106 -6.51 -0.33 -3.41
N PHE A 107 -5.21 -0.54 -3.60
CA PHE A 107 -4.56 -0.66 -4.88
C PHE A 107 -4.12 -2.09 -5.11
N THR A 108 -4.37 -2.62 -6.28
CA THR A 108 -3.73 -3.87 -6.71
C THR A 108 -2.53 -3.58 -7.61
N VAL A 109 -1.47 -4.36 -7.45
CA VAL A 109 -0.23 -4.20 -8.21
C VAL A 109 0.22 -5.52 -8.83
N ARG A 110 0.62 -5.47 -10.11
CA ARG A 110 1.17 -6.64 -10.82
C ARG A 110 2.63 -6.85 -10.45
N ASP A 111 3.06 -8.10 -10.43
CA ASP A 111 4.44 -8.47 -10.05
C ASP A 111 5.51 -7.78 -10.93
N ALA A 112 5.27 -7.67 -12.23
CA ALA A 112 6.17 -6.97 -13.15
C ALA A 112 6.52 -5.56 -12.66
N VAL A 113 5.50 -4.82 -12.19
CA VAL A 113 5.65 -3.44 -11.73
C VAL A 113 6.44 -3.35 -10.42
N LEU A 114 6.40 -4.38 -9.57
CA LEU A 114 7.17 -4.41 -8.32
C LEU A 114 8.68 -4.40 -8.60
N PHE A 115 9.14 -5.17 -9.58
CA PHE A 115 10.55 -5.18 -9.96
C PHE A 115 10.99 -3.87 -10.63
N ASP A 116 10.11 -3.22 -11.39
CA ASP A 116 10.38 -1.90 -11.95
C ASP A 116 10.55 -0.84 -10.86
N TYR A 117 9.65 -0.83 -9.87
CA TYR A 117 9.76 0.07 -8.72
C TYR A 117 11.03 -0.17 -7.90
N MET A 118 11.40 -1.43 -7.72
CA MET A 118 12.63 -1.80 -7.01
C MET A 118 13.88 -1.27 -7.73
N ARG A 119 13.98 -1.47 -9.05
CA ARG A 119 15.07 -0.93 -9.87
C ARG A 119 15.11 0.59 -9.82
N MET A 120 13.97 1.25 -10.02
CA MET A 120 13.85 2.70 -9.98
C MET A 120 14.32 3.26 -8.62
N LEU A 121 13.90 2.65 -7.50
CA LEU A 121 14.32 3.08 -6.17
C LEU A 121 15.82 2.90 -5.95
N LYS A 122 16.39 1.79 -6.44
CA LYS A 122 17.84 1.57 -6.39
C LYS A 122 18.59 2.60 -7.21
N GLU A 123 18.14 2.93 -8.41
CA GLU A 123 18.80 3.88 -9.33
C GLU A 123 18.72 5.32 -8.84
N THR A 124 17.59 5.71 -8.23
CA THR A 124 17.35 7.11 -7.84
C THR A 124 17.80 7.44 -6.42
N GLU A 125 17.67 6.48 -5.49
CA GLU A 125 17.86 6.72 -4.06
C GLU A 125 18.92 5.81 -3.43
N ASP A 126 19.47 4.85 -4.18
CA ASP A 126 20.38 3.82 -3.69
C ASP A 126 19.81 3.00 -2.51
N ILE A 127 18.49 2.78 -2.53
CA ILE A 127 17.77 2.03 -1.50
C ILE A 127 17.34 0.67 -2.05
N PHE A 128 17.62 -0.38 -1.29
CA PHE A 128 17.13 -1.74 -1.54
C PHE A 128 15.99 -2.10 -0.60
N ILE A 129 14.85 -2.45 -1.18
CA ILE A 129 13.71 -3.07 -0.49
C ILE A 129 13.18 -4.23 -1.34
N GLU A 130 12.63 -5.25 -0.71
CA GLU A 130 12.10 -6.43 -1.38
C GLU A 130 10.87 -6.11 -2.27
N PRO A 131 10.54 -6.95 -3.27
CA PRO A 131 9.40 -6.71 -4.16
C PRO A 131 8.08 -6.47 -3.41
N SER A 132 7.82 -7.21 -2.33
CA SER A 132 6.64 -7.01 -1.46
C SER A 132 6.56 -5.57 -0.93
N SER A 133 7.67 -4.99 -0.50
CA SER A 133 7.73 -3.61 -0.02
C SER A 133 7.46 -2.58 -1.12
N CYS A 134 7.82 -2.90 -2.36
CA CYS A 134 7.63 -2.01 -3.50
C CYS A 134 6.16 -1.80 -3.88
N ALA A 135 5.24 -2.62 -3.38
CA ALA A 135 3.81 -2.47 -3.62
C ALA A 135 3.27 -1.08 -3.21
N ALA A 136 3.87 -0.44 -2.20
CA ALA A 136 3.46 0.89 -1.75
C ALA A 136 3.60 1.99 -2.82
N PHE A 137 4.51 1.82 -3.81
CA PHE A 137 4.75 2.85 -4.82
C PHE A 137 3.67 2.94 -5.89
N ILE A 138 2.77 1.94 -6.01
CA ILE A 138 1.65 2.00 -6.96
C ILE A 138 0.76 3.23 -6.70
N GLY A 139 0.50 3.53 -5.42
CA GLY A 139 -0.42 4.57 -5.02
C GLY A 139 -0.03 5.98 -5.51
N PRO A 140 1.10 6.56 -5.06
CA PRO A 140 1.49 7.92 -5.45
C PRO A 140 1.72 8.08 -6.95
N LEU A 141 2.11 7.02 -7.65
CA LEU A 141 2.35 7.04 -9.09
C LEU A 141 1.06 6.93 -9.92
N THR A 142 -0.06 6.49 -9.33
CA THR A 142 -1.27 6.17 -10.10
C THR A 142 -2.57 6.73 -9.56
N ILE A 143 -2.63 7.24 -8.32
CA ILE A 143 -3.88 7.71 -7.70
C ILE A 143 -4.64 8.74 -8.55
N ASN A 144 -3.92 9.59 -9.28
CA ASN A 144 -4.49 10.61 -10.15
C ASN A 144 -4.68 10.15 -11.61
N LYS A 145 -4.31 8.90 -11.94
CA LYS A 145 -4.43 8.35 -13.31
C LYS A 145 -5.75 7.60 -13.50
N TYR A 146 -6.21 6.88 -12.49
CA TYR A 146 -7.43 6.07 -12.55
C TYR A 146 -8.65 6.86 -12.10
N GLU A 147 -9.80 6.59 -12.72
CA GLU A 147 -11.06 7.29 -12.42
C GLU A 147 -11.47 7.13 -10.94
N GLN A 148 -11.26 5.96 -10.34
CA GLN A 148 -11.56 5.70 -8.94
C GLN A 148 -10.71 6.59 -8.01
N GLY A 149 -9.43 6.74 -8.34
CA GLY A 149 -8.52 7.61 -7.59
C GLY A 149 -8.92 9.08 -7.71
N LYS A 150 -9.22 9.55 -8.93
CA LYS A 150 -9.72 10.93 -9.16
C LYS A 150 -11.01 11.20 -8.39
N ALA A 151 -11.98 10.27 -8.46
CA ALA A 151 -13.23 10.39 -7.73
C ALA A 151 -13.01 10.44 -6.20
N TYR A 152 -12.06 9.67 -5.69
CA TYR A 152 -11.66 9.73 -4.28
C TYR A 152 -11.08 11.11 -3.92
N LEU A 153 -10.15 11.61 -4.72
CA LEU A 153 -9.51 12.92 -4.50
C LEU A 153 -10.57 14.04 -4.50
N GLU A 154 -11.47 14.05 -5.46
CA GLU A 154 -12.57 15.01 -5.57
C GLU A 154 -13.50 14.94 -4.35
N LYS A 155 -13.99 13.74 -4.01
CA LYS A 155 -14.88 13.49 -2.87
C LYS A 155 -14.31 14.01 -1.56
N HIS A 156 -12.99 13.91 -1.36
CA HIS A 156 -12.33 14.32 -0.12
C HIS A 156 -11.70 15.72 -0.21
N GLY A 157 -11.96 16.46 -1.28
CA GLY A 157 -11.43 17.81 -1.48
C GLY A 157 -9.91 17.88 -1.50
N LEU A 158 -9.24 16.82 -1.98
CA LEU A 158 -7.80 16.74 -2.18
C LEU A 158 -7.44 17.40 -3.51
N THR A 159 -7.48 18.73 -3.51
CA THR A 159 -7.16 19.53 -4.69
C THR A 159 -5.68 19.39 -5.09
N PRO A 160 -5.29 19.77 -6.32
CA PRO A 160 -3.89 19.80 -6.73
C PRO A 160 -2.99 20.58 -5.78
N GLU A 161 -3.49 21.69 -5.22
CA GLU A 161 -2.78 22.50 -4.23
C GLU A 161 -2.53 21.72 -2.93
N LYS A 162 -3.56 21.06 -2.40
CA LYS A 162 -3.42 20.21 -1.20
C LYS A 162 -2.51 19.01 -1.45
N LEU A 163 -2.60 18.42 -2.64
CA LEU A 163 -1.71 17.31 -3.02
C LEU A 163 -0.25 17.76 -3.12
N ALA A 164 0.01 19.00 -3.57
CA ALA A 164 1.36 19.57 -3.58
C ALA A 164 1.91 19.80 -2.16
N ASN A 165 1.03 20.09 -1.20
CA ASN A 165 1.39 20.26 0.21
C ASN A 165 1.30 18.95 1.02
N ALA A 166 0.83 17.87 0.41
CA ALA A 166 0.64 16.60 1.10
C ALA A 166 1.97 15.89 1.40
N THR A 167 2.06 15.30 2.58
CA THR A 167 3.13 14.34 2.88
C THR A 167 2.72 12.96 2.41
N GLN A 168 3.38 12.45 1.38
CA GLN A 168 3.16 11.09 0.88
C GLN A 168 4.15 10.12 1.50
N VAL A 169 3.66 9.00 2.02
CA VAL A 169 4.46 7.98 2.71
C VAL A 169 4.27 6.62 2.03
N CYS A 170 5.31 6.11 1.40
CA CYS A 170 5.39 4.72 0.98
C CYS A 170 6.00 3.89 2.12
N TRP A 171 5.23 2.97 2.67
CA TRP A 171 5.64 2.19 3.83
C TRP A 171 6.49 1.00 3.42
N ALA A 172 7.81 1.08 3.60
CA ALA A 172 8.69 -0.05 3.35
C ALA A 172 8.60 -1.08 4.50
N THR A 173 8.34 -2.34 4.16
CA THR A 173 8.10 -3.43 5.13
C THR A 173 9.30 -4.35 5.32
N GLY A 174 10.22 -4.42 4.34
CA GLY A 174 11.39 -5.30 4.41
C GLY A 174 12.35 -5.18 3.24
N GLY A 175 13.39 -6.02 3.26
CA GLY A 175 14.40 -6.12 2.21
C GLY A 175 15.84 -6.18 2.73
N ARG A 176 16.15 -5.58 3.89
CA ARG A 176 17.52 -5.48 4.41
C ARG A 176 18.20 -6.84 4.66
N LEU A 177 17.42 -7.89 4.90
CA LEU A 177 17.93 -9.23 5.20
C LEU A 177 17.97 -10.15 3.97
N VAL A 178 17.61 -9.64 2.80
CA VAL A 178 17.69 -10.39 1.54
C VAL A 178 19.16 -10.59 1.19
N PRO A 179 19.63 -11.84 0.92
CA PRO A 179 21.00 -12.10 0.50
C PRO A 179 21.34 -11.43 -0.84
N ASP A 180 22.61 -11.04 -1.01
CA ASP A 180 23.09 -10.32 -2.20
C ASP A 180 22.79 -11.07 -3.51
N GLU A 181 22.96 -12.40 -3.53
CA GLU A 181 22.65 -13.25 -4.69
C GLU A 181 21.17 -13.22 -5.09
N ILE A 182 20.27 -13.05 -4.10
CA ILE A 182 18.83 -12.89 -4.36
C ILE A 182 18.54 -11.49 -4.88
N TRP A 183 19.23 -10.47 -4.35
CA TRP A 183 19.17 -9.11 -4.88
C TRP A 183 19.56 -9.04 -6.35
N GLU A 184 20.67 -9.66 -6.73
CA GLU A 184 21.10 -9.73 -8.14
C GLU A 184 20.02 -10.39 -9.01
N LYS A 185 19.43 -11.48 -8.51
CA LYS A 185 18.33 -12.14 -9.21
C LYS A 185 17.13 -11.21 -9.38
N TYR A 186 16.72 -10.50 -8.33
CA TYR A 186 15.60 -9.56 -8.40
C TYR A 186 15.86 -8.42 -9.39
N MET A 187 17.05 -7.82 -9.35
CA MET A 187 17.44 -6.74 -10.26
C MET A 187 17.42 -7.16 -11.72
N ASN A 188 17.72 -8.44 -12.01
CA ASN A 188 17.71 -9.00 -13.35
C ASN A 188 16.39 -9.69 -13.74
N THR A 189 15.37 -9.62 -12.89
CA THR A 189 14.04 -10.18 -13.19
C THR A 189 13.23 -9.16 -13.97
N TYR A 190 12.85 -9.49 -15.20
CA TYR A 190 11.94 -8.74 -16.05
C TYR A 190 10.72 -9.61 -16.33
N MET A 191 9.54 -9.09 -16.08
CA MET A 191 8.26 -9.77 -16.31
C MET A 191 7.41 -8.91 -17.25
N GLU A 192 6.59 -9.55 -18.08
CA GLU A 192 5.62 -8.89 -18.97
C GLU A 192 4.29 -8.54 -18.28
#